data_ebcf177b73e13ebe69f44423464cb5e5
#
_entry.id   ebcf177b73e13ebe69f44423464cb5e5
#
_cell.length_a   1.000
_cell.length_b   1.000
_cell.length_c   1.000
_cell.angle_alpha   90.00
_cell.angle_beta   90.00
_cell.angle_gamma   90.00
#
_symmetry.space_group_name_H-M   'P 1'
#
loop_
_entity.id
_entity.type
_entity.pdbx_description
1 polymer ?
#
loop_
_entity_poly.entity_id
_entity_poly.type
_entity_poly.pdbx_seq_one_letter_code
_entity_poly.pdbx_strand_id
1 'polypeptide(L)'
;MAKKRNIIVGQSGGPTSVINSSLAGVYKNAIERGFDKVYGMLHGIQGLLDEQYIDLSTQIHSELDIELLKRTPSAFLGSCRFKLPEIHEDKTIYEKIFEILNRLDIDAFIYIGGNDSMDTIKKLSDYAILTGQTQKFLGVPKTIDNDLALTDHTPGFGSAAKYIGASTKEVIRDAQGLTYKKSMITIMEIMGRNAGWLTGATALAKTEDCDGPDLIYLPEVSFDIDKFLVKVKDLLEKKSSVVIAVSEGIRLADGRYVCELGSSGDYVDAFGHKQLAGTATYLANFLAAECGCKTRAVELSTLQRSASHMASRVDIDEAFMVGGAAVKAADEGDTGKMVVIDRVSDDPYMARTGIYDVHRIANEEKVVPRNWMNKDATYVTKDFIDYISPLIQGDYQPIMVNGLPRHLVLNLKKKR
;
A
#
# COMPACT_ATOMS: atom_id res chain seq x y z
N MET A 1 7.51 -13.69 40.69
CA MET A 1 6.60 -12.90 39.82
C MET A 1 6.75 -13.43 38.40
N ALA A 2 5.65 -13.67 37.68
CA ALA A 2 5.74 -14.01 36.26
C ALA A 2 6.48 -12.87 35.52
N LYS A 3 7.31 -13.20 34.51
CA LYS A 3 8.02 -12.22 33.69
C LYS A 3 6.94 -11.41 32.95
N LYS A 4 7.03 -10.08 32.98
CA LYS A 4 6.17 -9.20 32.17
C LYS A 4 6.37 -9.49 30.71
N ARG A 5 5.30 -9.49 29.92
CA ARG A 5 5.31 -9.73 28.50
C ARG A 5 4.66 -8.55 27.79
N ASN A 6 5.48 -7.68 27.26
CA ASN A 6 5.01 -6.51 26.52
C ASN A 6 5.27 -6.67 25.03
N ILE A 7 4.39 -6.09 24.23
CA ILE A 7 4.57 -5.98 22.77
C ILE A 7 4.85 -4.51 22.43
N ILE A 8 5.69 -4.29 21.42
CA ILE A 8 5.82 -2.99 20.77
C ILE A 8 5.49 -3.13 19.28
N VAL A 9 4.68 -2.21 18.75
CA VAL A 9 4.27 -2.20 17.35
C VAL A 9 4.54 -0.85 16.70
N GLY A 10 4.99 -0.85 15.45
CA GLY A 10 5.20 0.36 14.65
C GLY A 10 4.64 0.24 13.25
N GLN A 11 4.43 1.40 12.62
CA GLN A 11 3.96 1.55 11.26
C GLN A 11 5.04 2.24 10.43
N SER A 12 5.26 1.78 9.19
CA SER A 12 6.37 2.23 8.35
C SER A 12 5.98 2.36 6.88
N GLY A 13 6.67 3.25 6.17
CA GLY A 13 6.50 3.50 4.75
C GLY A 13 5.25 4.30 4.41
N GLY A 14 4.80 4.23 3.16
CA GLY A 14 3.57 4.90 2.71
C GLY A 14 2.33 4.38 3.46
N PRO A 15 1.45 5.26 3.96
CA PRO A 15 0.24 4.82 4.65
C PRO A 15 -0.80 4.25 3.67
N THR A 16 -1.79 3.52 4.21
CA THR A 16 -2.94 3.00 3.45
C THR A 16 -4.24 3.31 4.17
N SER A 17 -5.37 3.05 3.52
CA SER A 17 -6.69 3.17 4.16
C SER A 17 -6.95 2.10 5.23
N VAL A 18 -6.17 1.01 5.26
CA VAL A 18 -6.39 -0.14 6.16
C VAL A 18 -5.21 -0.47 7.09
N ILE A 19 -4.11 0.29 7.04
CA ILE A 19 -2.93 0.03 7.89
C ILE A 19 -3.28 0.02 9.38
N ASN A 20 -4.26 0.80 9.79
CA ASN A 20 -4.73 0.85 11.16
C ASN A 20 -5.63 -0.34 11.53
N SER A 21 -6.22 -1.03 10.56
CA SER A 21 -6.88 -2.30 10.82
C SER A 21 -5.87 -3.38 11.24
N SER A 22 -4.68 -3.41 10.62
CA SER A 22 -3.59 -4.27 11.08
C SER A 22 -3.14 -3.92 12.51
N LEU A 23 -3.02 -2.62 12.83
CA LEU A 23 -2.70 -2.18 14.19
C LEU A 23 -3.78 -2.59 15.20
N ALA A 24 -5.06 -2.47 14.84
CA ALA A 24 -6.19 -2.92 15.67
C ALA A 24 -6.14 -4.43 15.90
N GLY A 25 -5.78 -5.21 14.87
CA GLY A 25 -5.56 -6.65 14.97
C GLY A 25 -4.44 -7.01 15.94
N VAL A 26 -3.31 -6.32 15.86
CA VAL A 26 -2.19 -6.47 16.80
C VAL A 26 -2.66 -6.17 18.24
N TYR A 27 -3.28 -5.01 18.45
CA TYR A 27 -3.70 -4.57 19.78
C TYR A 27 -4.69 -5.56 20.42
N LYS A 28 -5.77 -5.89 19.71
CA LYS A 28 -6.82 -6.75 20.23
C LYS A 28 -6.30 -8.15 20.58
N ASN A 29 -5.56 -8.77 19.66
CA ASN A 29 -5.01 -10.12 19.89
C ASN A 29 -3.94 -10.14 20.99
N ALA A 30 -3.15 -9.07 21.15
CA ALA A 30 -2.19 -8.99 22.25
C ALA A 30 -2.88 -8.99 23.61
N ILE A 31 -3.94 -8.20 23.79
CA ILE A 31 -4.72 -8.18 25.03
C ILE A 31 -5.40 -9.55 25.28
N GLU A 32 -6.03 -10.14 24.27
CA GLU A 32 -6.70 -11.44 24.39
C GLU A 32 -5.72 -12.59 24.72
N ARG A 33 -4.43 -12.49 24.32
CA ARG A 33 -3.38 -13.47 24.65
C ARG A 33 -2.65 -13.18 25.94
N GLY A 34 -3.05 -12.16 26.68
CA GLY A 34 -2.54 -11.86 28.02
C GLY A 34 -1.17 -11.17 28.02
N PHE A 35 -0.83 -10.40 26.98
CA PHE A 35 0.27 -9.47 27.07
C PHE A 35 -0.09 -8.31 28.01
N ASP A 36 0.88 -7.92 28.85
CA ASP A 36 0.64 -6.92 29.90
C ASP A 36 0.42 -5.51 29.32
N LYS A 37 1.23 -5.14 28.28
CA LYS A 37 1.16 -3.85 27.59
C LYS A 37 1.41 -3.99 26.11
N VAL A 38 0.76 -3.10 25.36
CA VAL A 38 1.00 -2.90 23.93
C VAL A 38 1.48 -1.49 23.69
N TYR A 39 2.76 -1.34 23.43
CA TYR A 39 3.37 -0.05 23.09
C TYR A 39 3.23 0.23 21.61
N GLY A 40 2.92 1.48 21.24
CA GLY A 40 2.98 1.98 19.87
C GLY A 40 4.20 2.88 19.68
N MET A 41 5.06 2.56 18.71
CA MET A 41 6.17 3.43 18.30
C MET A 41 5.62 4.61 17.49
N LEU A 42 5.81 5.84 17.97
CA LEU A 42 5.45 7.02 17.18
C LEU A 42 6.51 7.22 16.09
N HIS A 43 6.06 7.30 14.83
CA HIS A 43 6.95 7.41 13.66
C HIS A 43 7.97 6.26 13.50
N GLY A 44 7.54 5.04 13.81
CA GLY A 44 8.31 3.81 13.59
C GLY A 44 9.66 3.77 14.31
N ILE A 45 10.69 3.21 13.65
CA ILE A 45 12.03 3.04 14.21
C ILE A 45 12.67 4.39 14.58
N GLN A 46 12.46 5.43 13.76
CA GLN A 46 13.05 6.74 14.03
C GLN A 46 12.54 7.30 15.36
N GLY A 47 11.23 7.25 15.58
CA GLY A 47 10.66 7.67 16.84
C GLY A 47 11.04 6.77 18.02
N LEU A 48 11.21 5.45 17.80
CA LEU A 48 11.73 4.57 18.85
C LEU A 48 13.12 4.99 19.29
N LEU A 49 14.01 5.32 18.36
CA LEU A 49 15.34 5.85 18.65
C LEU A 49 15.31 7.17 19.42
N ASP A 50 14.28 7.98 19.20
CA ASP A 50 14.03 9.22 19.94
C ASP A 50 13.18 9.00 21.22
N GLU A 51 13.00 7.75 21.63
CA GLU A 51 12.18 7.34 22.78
C GLU A 51 10.72 7.82 22.73
N GLN A 52 10.19 7.98 21.50
CA GLN A 52 8.81 8.38 21.27
C GLN A 52 7.92 7.14 21.11
N TYR A 53 7.30 6.70 22.18
CA TYR A 53 6.36 5.59 22.21
C TYR A 53 5.26 5.85 23.23
N ILE A 54 4.12 5.18 23.06
CA ILE A 54 2.95 5.30 23.93
C ILE A 54 2.41 3.91 24.30
N ASP A 55 1.79 3.82 25.45
CA ASP A 55 0.93 2.67 25.80
C ASP A 55 -0.41 2.83 25.09
N LEU A 56 -0.76 1.91 24.17
CA LEU A 56 -1.97 2.00 23.36
C LEU A 56 -3.26 1.89 24.19
N SER A 57 -3.20 1.31 25.38
CA SER A 57 -4.35 1.28 26.32
C SER A 57 -4.79 2.67 26.77
N THR A 58 -3.89 3.67 26.65
CA THR A 58 -4.20 5.08 26.93
C THR A 58 -4.95 5.79 25.80
N GLN A 59 -5.13 5.13 24.67
CA GLN A 59 -5.77 5.67 23.46
C GLN A 59 -7.00 4.87 23.04
N ILE A 60 -7.00 3.55 23.31
CA ILE A 60 -8.04 2.61 22.92
C ILE A 60 -8.73 2.13 24.20
N HIS A 61 -9.95 2.62 24.45
CA HIS A 61 -10.68 2.39 25.69
C HIS A 61 -11.91 1.50 25.53
N SER A 62 -12.33 1.25 24.28
CA SER A 62 -13.56 0.54 23.97
C SER A 62 -13.51 -0.18 22.63
N GLU A 63 -14.43 -1.12 22.40
CA GLU A 63 -14.62 -1.75 21.08
C GLU A 63 -14.95 -0.71 20.00
N LEU A 64 -15.63 0.40 20.35
CA LEU A 64 -15.88 1.48 19.41
C LEU A 64 -14.58 2.15 18.94
N ASP A 65 -13.59 2.32 19.83
CA ASP A 65 -12.30 2.89 19.43
C ASP A 65 -11.55 1.94 18.49
N ILE A 66 -11.65 0.62 18.72
CA ILE A 66 -11.09 -0.38 17.78
C ILE A 66 -11.78 -0.28 16.41
N GLU A 67 -13.10 -0.16 16.38
CA GLU A 67 -13.87 -0.03 15.16
C GLU A 67 -13.60 1.31 14.44
N LEU A 68 -13.38 2.39 15.17
CA LEU A 68 -12.92 3.66 14.59
C LEU A 68 -11.50 3.55 14.04
N LEU A 69 -10.59 2.89 14.77
CA LEU A 69 -9.20 2.69 14.34
C LEU A 69 -9.14 1.91 13.02
N LYS A 70 -9.89 0.82 12.89
CA LYS A 70 -9.99 0.01 11.65
C LYS A 70 -10.36 0.85 10.42
N ARG A 71 -11.17 1.90 10.59
CA ARG A 71 -11.68 2.78 9.52
C ARG A 71 -10.92 4.10 9.40
N THR A 72 -9.98 4.36 10.28
CA THR A 72 -9.16 5.58 10.23
C THR A 72 -8.07 5.40 9.17
N PRO A 73 -8.02 6.23 8.14
CA PRO A 73 -6.98 6.16 7.12
C PRO A 73 -5.64 6.68 7.65
N SER A 74 -4.58 6.43 6.89
CA SER A 74 -3.21 6.82 7.23
C SER A 74 -2.65 6.03 8.41
N ALA A 75 -1.45 6.34 8.85
CA ALA A 75 -0.79 5.67 9.97
C ALA A 75 -1.14 6.38 11.29
N PHE A 76 -1.90 5.73 12.17
CA PHE A 76 -2.34 6.27 13.46
C PHE A 76 -1.15 6.63 14.35
N LEU A 77 -0.11 5.81 14.33
CA LEU A 77 1.13 6.04 15.09
C LEU A 77 2.10 6.99 14.37
N GLY A 78 1.75 7.48 13.18
CA GLY A 78 2.71 8.09 12.28
C GLY A 78 3.57 7.04 11.59
N SER A 79 4.32 7.47 10.61
CA SER A 79 5.20 6.60 9.81
C SER A 79 6.56 7.26 9.64
N CYS A 80 7.58 6.48 9.30
CA CYS A 80 8.88 6.99 8.90
C CYS A 80 9.38 6.27 7.65
N ARG A 81 10.36 6.89 7.00
CA ARG A 81 11.20 6.30 5.98
C ARG A 81 12.63 6.25 6.53
N PHE A 82 12.92 5.21 7.31
CA PHE A 82 14.21 5.00 7.92
C PHE A 82 14.77 3.66 7.50
N LYS A 83 15.92 3.66 6.84
CA LYS A 83 16.65 2.45 6.46
C LYS A 83 17.66 2.14 7.55
N LEU A 84 17.48 1.00 8.21
CA LEU A 84 18.43 0.53 9.20
C LEU A 84 19.75 0.18 8.49
N PRO A 85 20.90 0.72 8.93
CA PRO A 85 22.20 0.38 8.33
C PRO A 85 22.51 -1.10 8.50
N GLU A 86 23.48 -1.63 7.77
CA GLU A 86 23.99 -2.98 8.03
C GLU A 86 24.67 -3.05 9.41
N ILE A 87 24.60 -4.20 10.06
CA ILE A 87 25.13 -4.39 11.44
C ILE A 87 26.61 -3.99 11.54
N HIS A 88 27.38 -4.25 10.48
CA HIS A 88 28.81 -3.94 10.43
C HIS A 88 29.13 -2.45 10.16
N GLU A 89 28.15 -1.70 9.63
CA GLU A 89 28.29 -0.25 9.36
C GLU A 89 28.05 0.59 10.61
N ASP A 90 26.98 0.29 11.36
CA ASP A 90 26.66 0.99 12.60
C ASP A 90 25.94 0.08 13.60
N LYS A 91 26.73 -0.53 14.48
CA LYS A 91 26.22 -1.38 15.55
C LYS A 91 25.52 -0.59 16.67
N THR A 92 25.84 0.67 16.85
CA THR A 92 25.36 1.48 17.98
C THR A 92 23.86 1.73 17.92
N ILE A 93 23.29 1.81 16.71
CA ILE A 93 21.84 1.92 16.49
C ILE A 93 21.13 0.68 17.02
N TYR A 94 21.66 -0.52 16.74
CA TYR A 94 21.09 -1.79 17.23
C TYR A 94 21.18 -1.86 18.75
N GLU A 95 22.34 -1.53 19.34
CA GLU A 95 22.54 -1.52 20.78
C GLU A 95 21.52 -0.60 21.47
N LYS A 96 21.28 0.59 20.92
CA LYS A 96 20.28 1.53 21.42
C LYS A 96 18.86 0.98 21.34
N ILE A 97 18.47 0.38 20.19
CA ILE A 97 17.15 -0.24 20.02
C ILE A 97 16.95 -1.33 21.09
N PHE A 98 17.90 -2.26 21.22
CA PHE A 98 17.79 -3.36 22.18
C PHE A 98 17.84 -2.90 23.65
N GLU A 99 18.59 -1.84 23.97
CA GLU A 99 18.52 -1.19 25.29
C GLU A 99 17.09 -0.73 25.60
N ILE A 100 16.42 -0.05 24.66
CA ILE A 100 15.04 0.41 24.82
C ILE A 100 14.09 -0.77 24.98
N LEU A 101 14.22 -1.82 24.12
CA LEU A 101 13.38 -3.01 24.19
C LEU A 101 13.53 -3.74 25.52
N ASN A 102 14.75 -3.88 26.03
CA ASN A 102 15.03 -4.50 27.32
C ASN A 102 14.47 -3.66 28.49
N ARG A 103 14.65 -2.35 28.47
CA ARG A 103 14.11 -1.42 29.49
C ARG A 103 12.58 -1.46 29.57
N LEU A 104 11.89 -1.71 28.46
CA LEU A 104 10.44 -1.80 28.37
C LEU A 104 9.91 -3.24 28.57
N ASP A 105 10.76 -4.21 28.92
CA ASP A 105 10.41 -5.62 29.01
C ASP A 105 9.69 -6.14 27.76
N ILE A 106 10.13 -5.74 26.55
CA ILE A 106 9.52 -6.16 25.28
C ILE A 106 9.83 -7.63 25.01
N ASP A 107 8.79 -8.44 24.82
CA ASP A 107 8.86 -9.83 24.40
C ASP A 107 8.75 -9.95 22.86
N ALA A 108 7.92 -9.12 22.25
CA ALA A 108 7.74 -9.12 20.81
C ALA A 108 7.73 -7.72 20.19
N PHE A 109 8.41 -7.60 19.04
CA PHE A 109 8.47 -6.43 18.20
C PHE A 109 7.74 -6.71 16.90
N ILE A 110 6.69 -5.93 16.60
CA ILE A 110 5.86 -6.08 15.42
C ILE A 110 6.00 -4.84 14.54
N TYR A 111 6.27 -5.02 13.26
CA TYR A 111 6.45 -3.92 12.33
C TYR A 111 5.55 -4.07 11.11
N ILE A 112 4.64 -3.10 10.95
CA ILE A 112 3.64 -3.07 9.86
C ILE A 112 4.23 -2.24 8.74
N GLY A 113 4.53 -2.88 7.58
CA GLY A 113 5.15 -2.15 6.48
C GLY A 113 5.40 -2.96 5.22
N GLY A 114 6.08 -2.33 4.26
CA GLY A 114 6.48 -2.91 2.98
C GLY A 114 7.89 -3.53 3.01
N ASN A 115 8.53 -3.62 1.85
CA ASN A 115 9.83 -4.26 1.66
C ASN A 115 10.92 -3.76 2.60
N ASP A 116 11.10 -2.44 2.73
CA ASP A 116 12.11 -1.85 3.64
C ASP A 116 11.84 -2.19 5.11
N SER A 117 10.56 -2.38 5.46
CA SER A 117 10.18 -2.77 6.82
C SER A 117 10.50 -4.23 7.08
N MET A 118 10.39 -5.09 6.07
CA MET A 118 10.81 -6.48 6.15
C MET A 118 12.34 -6.60 6.24
N ASP A 119 13.10 -5.75 5.56
CA ASP A 119 14.55 -5.64 5.74
C ASP A 119 14.90 -5.22 7.18
N THR A 120 14.14 -4.31 7.78
CA THR A 120 14.30 -3.95 9.20
C THR A 120 14.05 -5.15 10.13
N ILE A 121 12.97 -5.92 9.92
CA ILE A 121 12.68 -7.13 10.71
C ILE A 121 13.79 -8.17 10.56
N LYS A 122 14.28 -8.40 9.34
CA LYS A 122 15.40 -9.29 9.07
C LYS A 122 16.62 -8.88 9.88
N LYS A 123 17.09 -7.64 9.74
CA LYS A 123 18.28 -7.12 10.42
C LYS A 123 18.17 -7.18 11.95
N LEU A 124 17.03 -6.84 12.52
CA LEU A 124 16.81 -6.91 13.97
C LEU A 124 16.77 -8.35 14.48
N SER A 125 16.15 -9.26 13.75
CA SER A 125 16.14 -10.70 14.12
C SER A 125 17.53 -11.31 14.03
N ASP A 126 18.33 -10.98 13.02
CA ASP A 126 19.70 -11.45 12.85
C ASP A 126 20.59 -10.92 13.98
N TYR A 127 20.45 -9.64 14.34
CA TYR A 127 21.18 -9.08 15.49
C TYR A 127 20.79 -9.74 16.81
N ALA A 128 19.51 -10.04 17.03
CA ALA A 128 19.03 -10.76 18.21
C ALA A 128 19.69 -12.14 18.33
N ILE A 129 19.73 -12.90 17.24
CA ILE A 129 20.39 -14.22 17.20
C ILE A 129 21.88 -14.07 17.50
N LEU A 130 22.57 -13.12 16.86
CA LEU A 130 24.00 -12.88 17.03
C LEU A 130 24.37 -12.53 18.47
N THR A 131 23.49 -11.80 19.18
CA THR A 131 23.75 -11.29 20.53
C THR A 131 23.04 -12.05 21.64
N GLY A 132 22.34 -13.14 21.32
CA GLY A 132 21.63 -13.97 22.29
C GLY A 132 20.42 -13.28 22.95
N GLN A 133 19.83 -12.30 22.26
CA GLN A 133 18.61 -11.65 22.71
C GLN A 133 17.39 -12.55 22.46
N THR A 134 16.32 -12.37 23.24
CA THR A 134 15.16 -13.30 23.25
C THR A 134 13.89 -12.72 22.64
N GLN A 135 13.89 -11.43 22.26
CA GLN A 135 12.75 -10.78 21.64
C GLN A 135 12.39 -11.44 20.31
N LYS A 136 11.08 -11.44 20.01
CA LYS A 136 10.54 -11.94 18.74
C LYS A 136 10.30 -10.79 17.79
N PHE A 137 10.70 -10.95 16.53
CA PHE A 137 10.59 -9.92 15.48
C PHE A 137 9.68 -10.44 14.37
N LEU A 138 8.51 -9.83 14.19
CA LEU A 138 7.50 -10.22 13.21
C LEU A 138 7.14 -9.06 12.29
N GLY A 139 7.12 -9.33 10.98
CA GLY A 139 6.62 -8.42 9.95
C GLY A 139 5.13 -8.63 9.69
N VAL A 140 4.40 -7.52 9.54
CA VAL A 140 3.01 -7.50 9.08
C VAL A 140 2.98 -6.83 7.72
N PRO A 141 2.52 -7.51 6.65
CA PRO A 141 2.53 -6.95 5.32
C PRO A 141 1.61 -5.74 5.21
N LYS A 142 2.06 -4.72 4.51
CA LYS A 142 1.29 -3.53 4.19
C LYS A 142 1.93 -2.81 2.99
N THR A 143 1.19 -2.67 1.91
CA THR A 143 1.44 -1.73 0.81
C THR A 143 0.22 -1.71 -0.11
N ILE A 144 -0.06 -0.56 -0.75
CA ILE A 144 -1.04 -0.49 -1.84
C ILE A 144 -0.47 -1.05 -3.15
N ASP A 145 0.85 -1.13 -3.28
CA ASP A 145 1.52 -1.49 -4.55
C ASP A 145 1.44 -2.98 -4.87
N ASN A 146 1.03 -3.82 -3.90
CA ASN A 146 0.93 -5.28 -4.03
C ASN A 146 2.22 -5.96 -4.49
N ASP A 147 3.35 -5.42 -4.08
CA ASP A 147 4.69 -5.75 -4.56
C ASP A 147 5.50 -6.68 -3.64
N LEU A 148 4.95 -7.09 -2.49
CA LEU A 148 5.63 -8.03 -1.59
C LEU A 148 5.58 -9.47 -2.13
N ALA A 149 6.74 -10.13 -2.12
CA ALA A 149 6.87 -11.52 -2.52
C ALA A 149 6.21 -12.49 -1.52
N LEU A 150 5.91 -13.70 -1.95
CA LEU A 150 5.38 -14.83 -1.16
C LEU A 150 4.01 -14.62 -0.50
N THR A 151 3.38 -13.48 -0.63
CA THR A 151 1.99 -13.26 -0.23
C THR A 151 1.10 -13.17 -1.47
N ASP A 152 -0.12 -13.70 -1.43
CA ASP A 152 -1.06 -13.56 -2.56
C ASP A 152 -1.27 -12.09 -2.89
N HIS A 153 -1.63 -11.29 -1.90
CA HIS A 153 -1.77 -9.84 -2.01
C HIS A 153 -1.43 -9.17 -0.68
N THR A 154 -1.43 -7.84 -0.67
CA THR A 154 -1.03 -7.05 0.50
C THR A 154 -2.18 -6.20 1.02
N PRO A 155 -2.37 -6.12 2.36
CA PRO A 155 -3.33 -5.19 2.94
C PRO A 155 -3.07 -3.74 2.51
N GLY A 156 -4.09 -3.10 2.00
CA GLY A 156 -4.06 -1.78 1.37
C GLY A 156 -4.33 -1.82 -0.13
N PHE A 157 -3.93 -2.89 -0.82
CA PHE A 157 -4.12 -3.04 -2.27
C PHE A 157 -5.59 -3.15 -2.64
N GLY A 158 -6.38 -4.03 -1.97
CA GLY A 158 -7.79 -4.24 -2.30
C GLY A 158 -8.62 -2.97 -2.21
N SER A 159 -8.43 -2.18 -1.17
CA SER A 159 -9.13 -0.89 -0.99
C SER A 159 -8.70 0.16 -2.00
N ALA A 160 -7.40 0.27 -2.30
CA ALA A 160 -6.90 1.19 -3.32
C ALA A 160 -7.43 0.80 -4.71
N ALA A 161 -7.44 -0.48 -5.05
CA ALA A 161 -7.97 -1.01 -6.30
C ALA A 161 -9.48 -0.73 -6.45
N LYS A 162 -10.27 -0.90 -5.38
CA LYS A 162 -11.70 -0.55 -5.36
C LYS A 162 -11.92 0.94 -5.65
N TYR A 163 -11.18 1.82 -4.97
CA TYR A 163 -11.23 3.26 -5.19
C TYR A 163 -10.86 3.62 -6.63
N ILE A 164 -9.78 3.04 -7.16
CA ILE A 164 -9.30 3.29 -8.53
C ILE A 164 -10.34 2.83 -9.55
N GLY A 165 -10.88 1.61 -9.41
CA GLY A 165 -11.91 1.11 -10.32
C GLY A 165 -13.17 1.97 -10.34
N ALA A 166 -13.68 2.36 -9.16
CA ALA A 166 -14.84 3.24 -9.03
C ALA A 166 -14.57 4.63 -9.62
N SER A 167 -13.47 5.27 -9.24
CA SER A 167 -13.10 6.60 -9.76
C SER A 167 -12.86 6.58 -11.27
N THR A 168 -12.27 5.52 -11.81
CA THR A 168 -12.10 5.37 -13.26
C THR A 168 -13.45 5.33 -13.97
N LYS A 169 -14.40 4.57 -13.43
CA LYS A 169 -15.76 4.48 -13.99
C LYS A 169 -16.47 5.82 -14.00
N GLU A 170 -16.35 6.60 -12.92
CA GLU A 170 -16.92 7.94 -12.78
C GLU A 170 -16.25 8.94 -13.73
N VAL A 171 -14.92 8.91 -13.86
CA VAL A 171 -14.17 9.75 -14.80
C VAL A 171 -14.56 9.45 -16.26
N ILE A 172 -14.75 8.19 -16.61
CA ILE A 172 -15.24 7.80 -17.95
C ILE A 172 -16.62 8.40 -18.20
N ARG A 173 -17.51 8.33 -17.22
CA ARG A 173 -18.86 8.87 -17.33
C ARG A 173 -18.86 10.39 -17.50
N ASP A 174 -18.04 11.12 -16.71
CA ASP A 174 -17.85 12.57 -16.86
C ASP A 174 -17.30 12.92 -18.26
N ALA A 175 -16.26 12.20 -18.70
CA ALA A 175 -15.64 12.41 -20.02
C ALA A 175 -16.65 12.23 -21.16
N GLN A 176 -17.45 11.17 -21.13
CA GLN A 176 -18.50 10.91 -22.13
C GLN A 176 -19.54 12.02 -22.19
N GLY A 177 -19.92 12.60 -21.04
CA GLY A 177 -20.88 13.70 -20.96
C GLY A 177 -20.41 15.00 -21.61
N LEU A 178 -19.11 15.17 -21.82
CA LEU A 178 -18.50 16.39 -22.35
C LEU A 178 -18.21 16.38 -23.85
N THR A 179 -18.41 15.22 -24.52
CA THR A 179 -18.01 15.02 -25.92
C THR A 179 -19.20 15.04 -26.88
N TYR A 180 -19.67 16.24 -27.28
CA TYR A 180 -20.76 16.38 -28.26
C TYR A 180 -20.25 16.55 -29.71
N LYS A 181 -19.43 17.56 -29.98
CA LYS A 181 -18.91 17.88 -31.33
C LYS A 181 -17.39 17.81 -31.42
N LYS A 182 -16.69 17.68 -30.31
CA LYS A 182 -15.23 17.64 -30.24
C LYS A 182 -14.78 16.44 -29.42
N SER A 183 -13.74 15.81 -29.89
CA SER A 183 -13.10 14.70 -29.17
C SER A 183 -12.37 15.21 -27.92
N MET A 184 -12.30 14.38 -26.92
CA MET A 184 -11.54 14.60 -25.69
C MET A 184 -10.77 13.36 -25.29
N ILE A 185 -9.55 13.56 -24.84
CA ILE A 185 -8.71 12.51 -24.26
C ILE A 185 -8.52 12.80 -22.77
N THR A 186 -8.76 11.81 -21.92
CA THR A 186 -8.47 11.89 -20.49
C THR A 186 -7.40 10.86 -20.15
N ILE A 187 -6.32 11.30 -19.50
CA ILE A 187 -5.24 10.44 -19.03
C ILE A 187 -5.26 10.43 -17.51
N MET A 188 -5.36 9.24 -16.94
CA MET A 188 -5.35 9.00 -15.50
C MET A 188 -3.98 8.47 -15.08
N GLU A 189 -3.33 9.17 -14.15
CA GLU A 189 -2.08 8.75 -13.55
C GLU A 189 -2.35 8.00 -12.23
N ILE A 190 -1.82 6.80 -12.16
CA ILE A 190 -2.00 5.87 -11.03
C ILE A 190 -0.63 5.61 -10.39
N MET A 191 -0.59 5.51 -9.07
CA MET A 191 0.62 5.09 -8.34
C MET A 191 1.07 3.69 -8.77
N GLY A 192 2.37 3.46 -8.70
CA GLY A 192 3.01 2.18 -9.05
C GLY A 192 4.32 2.42 -9.80
N ARG A 193 5.41 2.61 -9.05
CA ARG A 193 6.72 2.90 -9.64
C ARG A 193 7.25 1.77 -10.48
N ASN A 194 7.26 0.55 -9.92
CA ASN A 194 7.86 -0.65 -10.51
C ASN A 194 6.82 -1.73 -10.81
N ALA A 195 5.67 -1.70 -10.13
CA ALA A 195 4.62 -2.70 -10.26
C ALA A 195 3.29 -2.04 -10.66
N GLY A 196 2.66 -2.55 -11.69
CA GLY A 196 1.46 -1.98 -12.32
C GLY A 196 0.13 -2.48 -11.75
N TRP A 197 0.12 -3.11 -10.58
CA TRP A 197 -1.09 -3.70 -10.00
C TRP A 197 -2.23 -2.69 -9.82
N LEU A 198 -1.93 -1.50 -9.31
CA LEU A 198 -2.93 -0.43 -9.15
C LEU A 198 -3.40 0.12 -10.49
N THR A 199 -2.48 0.32 -11.44
CA THR A 199 -2.85 0.81 -12.78
C THR A 199 -3.71 -0.21 -13.51
N GLY A 200 -3.39 -1.50 -13.39
CA GLY A 200 -4.21 -2.58 -13.92
C GLY A 200 -5.62 -2.62 -13.32
N ALA A 201 -5.79 -2.20 -12.05
CA ALA A 201 -7.08 -2.13 -11.38
C ALA A 201 -8.09 -1.17 -12.05
N THR A 202 -7.63 -0.22 -12.87
CA THR A 202 -8.52 0.63 -13.67
C THR A 202 -9.41 -0.19 -14.62
N ALA A 203 -8.96 -1.39 -15.02
CA ALA A 203 -9.75 -2.31 -15.85
C ALA A 203 -11.03 -2.82 -15.17
N LEU A 204 -11.12 -2.76 -13.83
CA LEU A 204 -12.35 -3.07 -13.08
C LEU A 204 -13.52 -2.15 -13.44
N ALA A 205 -13.23 -0.96 -13.99
CA ALA A 205 -14.26 -0.04 -14.47
C ALA A 205 -15.06 -0.60 -15.65
N LYS A 206 -14.48 -1.55 -16.42
CA LYS A 206 -15.15 -2.18 -17.57
C LYS A 206 -16.21 -3.18 -17.11
N THR A 207 -17.45 -2.80 -17.33
CA THR A 207 -18.65 -3.55 -16.92
C THR A 207 -19.72 -3.42 -18.00
N GLU A 208 -20.91 -4.00 -17.81
CA GLU A 208 -22.01 -3.90 -18.77
C GLU A 208 -22.41 -2.45 -19.10
N ASP A 209 -22.23 -1.54 -18.14
CA ASP A 209 -22.58 -0.12 -18.29
C ASP A 209 -21.39 0.80 -18.54
N CYS A 210 -20.16 0.26 -18.72
CA CYS A 210 -18.95 1.05 -18.92
C CYS A 210 -17.92 0.31 -19.80
N ASP A 211 -17.52 0.91 -20.93
CA ASP A 211 -16.64 0.28 -21.92
C ASP A 211 -15.15 0.41 -21.65
N GLY A 212 -14.76 1.29 -20.74
CA GLY A 212 -13.36 1.67 -20.58
C GLY A 212 -12.73 1.36 -19.24
N PRO A 213 -11.45 1.71 -19.07
CA PRO A 213 -10.60 2.55 -19.91
C PRO A 213 -10.25 1.89 -21.26
N ASP A 214 -9.79 2.71 -22.22
CA ASP A 214 -9.47 2.24 -23.58
C ASP A 214 -8.09 1.62 -23.66
N LEU A 215 -7.13 2.21 -22.95
CA LEU A 215 -5.73 1.75 -22.88
C LEU A 215 -5.26 1.79 -21.42
N ILE A 216 -4.40 0.84 -21.08
CA ILE A 216 -3.74 0.72 -19.77
C ILE A 216 -2.26 0.44 -20.02
N TYR A 217 -1.37 1.31 -19.50
CA TYR A 217 0.08 1.14 -19.62
C TYR A 217 0.71 0.91 -18.25
N LEU A 218 1.33 -0.25 -18.11
CA LEU A 218 1.98 -0.71 -16.88
C LEU A 218 3.50 -0.51 -16.93
N PRO A 219 4.19 -0.32 -15.79
CA PRO A 219 5.63 -0.05 -15.75
C PRO A 219 6.50 -1.26 -16.09
N GLU A 220 5.93 -2.47 -16.09
CA GLU A 220 6.63 -3.73 -16.41
C GLU A 220 7.09 -3.83 -17.86
N VAL A 221 6.56 -2.98 -18.75
CA VAL A 221 6.90 -3.00 -20.18
C VAL A 221 7.31 -1.61 -20.62
N SER A 222 8.39 -1.52 -21.42
CA SER A 222 8.87 -0.25 -21.97
C SER A 222 7.77 0.45 -22.76
N PHE A 223 7.58 1.73 -22.49
CA PHE A 223 6.60 2.58 -23.13
C PHE A 223 7.18 3.14 -24.45
N ASP A 224 6.41 2.98 -25.53
CA ASP A 224 6.76 3.47 -26.86
C ASP A 224 5.77 4.61 -27.22
N ILE A 225 6.26 5.83 -27.23
CA ILE A 225 5.45 7.05 -27.42
C ILE A 225 4.86 7.15 -28.83
N ASP A 226 5.57 6.64 -29.86
CA ASP A 226 5.08 6.66 -31.23
C ASP A 226 3.96 5.66 -31.45
N LYS A 227 4.10 4.43 -30.92
CA LYS A 227 3.03 3.44 -30.93
C LYS A 227 1.82 3.87 -30.10
N PHE A 228 2.07 4.55 -28.98
CA PHE A 228 1.02 5.15 -28.17
C PHE A 228 0.20 6.16 -28.98
N LEU A 229 0.86 7.09 -29.67
CA LEU A 229 0.22 8.11 -30.50
C LEU A 229 -0.64 7.48 -31.61
N VAL A 230 -0.10 6.47 -32.31
CA VAL A 230 -0.84 5.74 -33.36
C VAL A 230 -2.12 5.14 -32.80
N LYS A 231 -2.02 4.40 -31.67
CA LYS A 231 -3.20 3.78 -31.03
C LYS A 231 -4.26 4.80 -30.59
N VAL A 232 -3.82 5.95 -30.08
CA VAL A 232 -4.75 7.01 -29.66
C VAL A 232 -5.45 7.62 -30.87
N LYS A 233 -4.73 7.86 -31.99
CA LYS A 233 -5.34 8.35 -33.23
C LYS A 233 -6.36 7.35 -33.79
N ASP A 234 -6.05 6.06 -33.80
CA ASP A 234 -6.98 4.99 -34.21
C ASP A 234 -8.26 4.92 -33.35
N LEU A 235 -8.14 5.23 -32.05
CA LEU A 235 -9.30 5.29 -31.14
C LEU A 235 -10.14 6.53 -31.42
N LEU A 236 -9.53 7.69 -31.68
CA LEU A 236 -10.26 8.92 -31.98
C LEU A 236 -11.06 8.88 -33.28
N GLU A 237 -10.68 8.02 -34.22
CA GLU A 237 -11.48 7.76 -35.43
C GLU A 237 -12.78 7.02 -35.11
N LYS A 238 -12.81 6.25 -34.02
CA LYS A 238 -13.93 5.38 -33.65
C LYS A 238 -14.85 5.97 -32.58
N LYS A 239 -14.32 6.86 -31.74
CA LYS A 239 -15.05 7.42 -30.60
C LYS A 239 -14.54 8.83 -30.23
N SER A 240 -15.45 9.64 -29.68
CA SER A 240 -15.16 11.01 -29.30
C SER A 240 -14.55 11.17 -27.90
N SER A 241 -14.69 10.15 -27.04
CA SER A 241 -14.10 10.15 -25.69
C SER A 241 -13.14 8.97 -25.56
N VAL A 242 -11.87 9.27 -25.25
CA VAL A 242 -10.81 8.28 -25.03
C VAL A 242 -10.27 8.46 -23.61
N VAL A 243 -10.28 7.39 -22.80
CA VAL A 243 -9.75 7.39 -21.44
C VAL A 243 -8.61 6.38 -21.34
N ILE A 244 -7.47 6.85 -20.85
CA ILE A 244 -6.22 6.10 -20.81
C ILE A 244 -5.72 6.09 -19.37
N ALA A 245 -5.37 4.93 -18.85
CA ALA A 245 -4.70 4.79 -17.57
C ALA A 245 -3.20 4.53 -17.76
N VAL A 246 -2.38 5.26 -17.02
CA VAL A 246 -0.91 5.11 -17.05
C VAL A 246 -0.37 5.00 -15.63
N SER A 247 0.62 4.14 -15.43
CA SER A 247 1.39 4.18 -14.17
C SER A 247 2.32 5.40 -14.16
N GLU A 248 2.50 6.01 -12.98
CA GLU A 248 3.51 7.05 -12.77
C GLU A 248 4.92 6.58 -13.16
N GLY A 249 5.16 5.26 -13.07
CA GLY A 249 6.45 4.60 -13.26
C GLY A 249 6.72 4.09 -14.67
N ILE A 250 5.91 4.39 -15.69
CA ILE A 250 6.21 3.96 -17.07
C ILE A 250 7.51 4.57 -17.57
N ARG A 251 8.32 3.74 -18.27
CA ARG A 251 9.67 4.09 -18.73
C ARG A 251 9.81 3.88 -20.24
N LEU A 252 10.61 4.73 -20.84
CA LEU A 252 11.07 4.57 -22.22
C LEU A 252 12.04 3.39 -22.31
N ALA A 253 12.37 2.97 -23.54
CA ALA A 253 13.33 1.88 -23.81
C ALA A 253 14.75 2.18 -23.29
N ASP A 254 15.11 3.46 -23.12
CA ASP A 254 16.39 3.89 -22.54
C ASP A 254 16.40 3.94 -21.00
N GLY A 255 15.29 3.59 -20.37
CA GLY A 255 15.13 3.52 -18.90
C GLY A 255 14.68 4.82 -18.24
N ARG A 256 14.58 5.94 -18.95
CA ARG A 256 14.06 7.20 -18.40
C ARG A 256 12.56 7.10 -18.12
N TYR A 257 12.11 7.70 -17.03
CA TYR A 257 10.67 7.83 -16.76
C TYR A 257 10.02 8.82 -17.73
N VAL A 258 8.79 8.56 -18.12
CA VAL A 258 8.04 9.46 -19.02
C VAL A 258 7.82 10.83 -18.37
N CYS A 259 7.61 10.90 -17.07
CA CYS A 259 7.47 12.17 -16.35
C CYS A 259 8.72 13.06 -16.44
N GLU A 260 9.93 12.50 -16.61
CA GLU A 260 11.17 13.25 -16.77
C GLU A 260 11.24 14.05 -18.10
N LEU A 261 10.42 13.69 -19.06
CA LEU A 261 10.32 14.45 -20.33
C LEU A 261 9.62 15.81 -20.16
N GLY A 262 8.84 15.97 -19.09
CA GLY A 262 8.05 17.18 -18.82
C GLY A 262 8.50 18.01 -17.62
N SER A 263 9.39 17.50 -16.77
CA SER A 263 9.77 18.15 -15.51
C SER A 263 11.28 18.30 -15.35
N SER A 264 11.71 19.36 -14.66
CA SER A 264 13.11 19.64 -14.30
C SER A 264 13.43 19.48 -12.82
N GLY A 265 12.60 18.75 -12.06
CA GLY A 265 12.76 18.64 -10.59
C GLY A 265 13.21 17.25 -10.13
N ASP A 266 14.37 17.17 -9.45
CA ASP A 266 14.93 15.93 -8.88
C ASP A 266 14.74 15.89 -7.36
N TYR A 267 13.49 15.73 -6.88
CA TYR A 267 13.28 15.42 -5.45
C TYR A 267 13.46 13.92 -5.20
N VAL A 268 14.38 13.59 -4.29
CA VAL A 268 14.67 12.20 -3.88
C VAL A 268 14.32 12.05 -2.41
N ASP A 269 13.58 10.99 -2.06
CA ASP A 269 13.21 10.70 -0.67
C ASP A 269 14.36 10.06 0.13
N ALA A 270 14.14 9.84 1.43
CA ALA A 270 15.14 9.26 2.34
C ALA A 270 15.55 7.81 1.98
N PHE A 271 14.81 7.12 1.12
CA PHE A 271 15.17 5.80 0.59
C PHE A 271 15.91 5.86 -0.75
N GLY A 272 16.18 7.06 -1.25
CA GLY A 272 16.83 7.27 -2.55
C GLY A 272 15.86 7.21 -3.75
N HIS A 273 14.56 7.26 -3.52
CA HIS A 273 13.57 7.21 -4.58
C HIS A 273 13.22 8.60 -5.09
N LYS A 274 13.28 8.80 -6.42
CA LYS A 274 12.73 10.01 -7.06
C LYS A 274 11.23 10.09 -6.83
N GLN A 275 10.72 11.28 -6.55
CA GLN A 275 9.28 11.52 -6.57
C GLN A 275 8.81 11.54 -8.03
N LEU A 276 7.97 10.57 -8.41
CA LEU A 276 7.37 10.51 -9.74
C LEU A 276 6.03 11.23 -9.71
N ALA A 277 5.83 12.16 -10.64
CA ALA A 277 4.56 12.85 -10.87
C ALA A 277 4.60 13.56 -12.22
N GLY A 278 3.44 13.74 -12.86
CA GLY A 278 3.31 14.51 -14.09
C GLY A 278 3.39 13.70 -15.38
N THR A 279 3.42 12.37 -15.31
CA THR A 279 3.32 11.49 -16.48
C THR A 279 2.04 11.78 -17.28
N ALA A 280 0.88 11.84 -16.60
CA ALA A 280 -0.39 12.16 -17.26
C ALA A 280 -0.39 13.58 -17.83
N THR A 281 0.14 14.54 -17.10
CA THR A 281 0.24 15.94 -17.56
C THR A 281 1.11 16.07 -18.81
N TYR A 282 2.28 15.41 -18.84
CA TYR A 282 3.14 15.38 -20.00
C TYR A 282 2.44 14.76 -21.23
N LEU A 283 1.88 13.56 -21.06
CA LEU A 283 1.19 12.87 -22.16
C LEU A 283 -0.07 13.62 -22.63
N ALA A 284 -0.81 14.28 -21.74
CA ALA A 284 -1.94 15.11 -22.11
C ALA A 284 -1.53 16.29 -22.99
N ASN A 285 -0.45 17.01 -22.63
CA ASN A 285 0.10 18.10 -23.42
C ASN A 285 0.63 17.62 -24.77
N PHE A 286 1.34 16.49 -24.79
CA PHE A 286 1.81 15.85 -26.01
C PHE A 286 0.65 15.53 -26.96
N LEU A 287 -0.40 14.86 -26.47
CA LEU A 287 -1.56 14.51 -27.31
C LEU A 287 -2.38 15.74 -27.72
N ALA A 288 -2.45 16.80 -26.90
CA ALA A 288 -3.10 18.06 -27.30
C ALA A 288 -2.44 18.66 -28.55
N ALA A 289 -1.10 18.65 -28.60
CA ALA A 289 -0.34 19.13 -29.76
C ALA A 289 -0.50 18.23 -30.99
N GLU A 290 -0.42 16.90 -30.82
CA GLU A 290 -0.42 15.93 -31.91
C GLU A 290 -1.81 15.62 -32.51
N CYS A 291 -2.87 15.69 -31.68
CA CYS A 291 -4.23 15.34 -32.09
C CYS A 291 -5.14 16.57 -32.26
N GLY A 292 -4.73 17.76 -31.83
CA GLY A 292 -5.52 18.99 -31.95
C GLY A 292 -6.86 18.94 -31.21
N CYS A 293 -7.00 18.10 -30.19
CA CYS A 293 -8.23 17.94 -29.42
C CYS A 293 -8.02 18.33 -27.95
N LYS A 294 -9.13 18.45 -27.21
CA LYS A 294 -9.07 18.74 -25.78
C LYS A 294 -8.50 17.53 -25.03
N THR A 295 -7.55 17.79 -24.13
CA THR A 295 -6.98 16.77 -23.27
C THR A 295 -7.16 17.14 -21.80
N ARG A 296 -7.14 16.14 -20.91
CA ARG A 296 -7.20 16.31 -19.47
C ARG A 296 -6.28 15.29 -18.80
N ALA A 297 -5.50 15.74 -17.82
CA ALA A 297 -4.78 14.88 -16.90
C ALA A 297 -5.56 14.75 -15.60
N VAL A 298 -5.63 13.56 -15.02
CA VAL A 298 -6.24 13.25 -13.73
C VAL A 298 -5.21 12.45 -12.93
N GLU A 299 -4.62 13.08 -11.93
CA GLU A 299 -3.66 12.45 -11.03
C GLU A 299 -4.37 12.06 -9.73
N LEU A 300 -4.52 10.76 -9.45
CA LEU A 300 -5.17 10.30 -8.22
C LEU A 300 -4.31 10.54 -6.98
N SER A 301 -3.00 10.57 -7.13
CA SER A 301 -2.04 10.92 -6.09
C SER A 301 -2.37 10.24 -4.74
N THR A 302 -2.32 10.96 -3.62
CA THR A 302 -2.57 10.43 -2.27
C THR A 302 -4.01 9.97 -2.04
N LEU A 303 -4.98 10.38 -2.87
CA LEU A 303 -6.38 9.98 -2.71
C LEU A 303 -6.56 8.46 -2.79
N GLN A 304 -5.84 7.79 -3.70
CA GLN A 304 -5.95 6.34 -3.90
C GLN A 304 -5.49 5.50 -2.69
N ARG A 305 -4.71 6.06 -1.78
CA ARG A 305 -4.26 5.37 -0.56
C ARG A 305 -4.93 5.85 0.73
N SER A 306 -5.72 6.92 0.66
CA SER A 306 -6.36 7.55 1.83
C SER A 306 -7.89 7.46 1.81
N ALA A 307 -8.50 6.94 0.75
CA ALA A 307 -9.95 6.90 0.54
C ALA A 307 -10.64 5.81 1.40
N SER A 308 -10.62 5.97 2.73
CA SER A 308 -11.23 5.02 3.66
C SER A 308 -12.75 4.88 3.50
N HIS A 309 -13.42 5.86 2.89
CA HIS A 309 -14.85 5.80 2.57
C HIS A 309 -15.19 4.82 1.45
N MET A 310 -14.20 4.38 0.67
CA MET A 310 -14.31 3.37 -0.39
C MET A 310 -13.53 2.09 -0.07
N ALA A 311 -13.10 1.90 1.18
CA ALA A 311 -12.33 0.74 1.56
C ALA A 311 -13.10 -0.56 1.31
N SER A 312 -12.39 -1.60 0.84
CA SER A 312 -12.92 -2.94 0.71
C SER A 312 -13.07 -3.59 2.08
N ARG A 313 -14.20 -4.26 2.33
CA ARG A 313 -14.40 -5.03 3.56
C ARG A 313 -13.41 -6.18 3.66
N VAL A 314 -13.18 -6.89 2.56
CA VAL A 314 -12.20 -7.97 2.48
C VAL A 314 -10.83 -7.47 2.94
N ASP A 315 -10.37 -6.36 2.40
CA ASP A 315 -9.06 -5.78 2.71
C ASP A 315 -8.96 -5.32 4.18
N ILE A 316 -10.01 -4.72 4.75
CA ILE A 316 -10.06 -4.34 6.18
C ILE A 316 -9.99 -5.56 7.09
N ASP A 317 -10.76 -6.61 6.77
CA ASP A 317 -10.83 -7.83 7.59
C ASP A 317 -9.52 -8.61 7.50
N GLU A 318 -8.90 -8.70 6.33
CA GLU A 318 -7.59 -9.34 6.13
C GLU A 318 -6.45 -8.54 6.78
N ALA A 319 -6.48 -7.20 6.72
CA ALA A 319 -5.55 -6.36 7.46
C ALA A 319 -5.61 -6.63 8.97
N PHE A 320 -6.82 -6.75 9.53
CA PHE A 320 -7.00 -7.12 10.94
C PHE A 320 -6.46 -8.53 11.23
N MET A 321 -6.75 -9.48 10.36
CA MET A 321 -6.34 -10.88 10.48
C MET A 321 -4.82 -11.03 10.51
N VAL A 322 -4.07 -10.37 9.60
CA VAL A 322 -2.61 -10.45 9.56
C VAL A 322 -1.95 -9.81 10.78
N GLY A 323 -2.54 -8.72 11.31
CA GLY A 323 -2.09 -8.11 12.57
C GLY A 323 -2.20 -9.09 13.75
N GLY A 324 -3.34 -9.75 13.87
CA GLY A 324 -3.58 -10.77 14.90
C GLY A 324 -2.70 -12.01 14.75
N ALA A 325 -2.45 -12.44 13.50
CA ALA A 325 -1.60 -13.59 13.22
C ALA A 325 -0.13 -13.34 13.61
N ALA A 326 0.36 -12.11 13.48
CA ALA A 326 1.72 -11.75 13.92
C ALA A 326 1.86 -11.89 15.44
N VAL A 327 0.86 -11.47 16.20
CA VAL A 327 0.85 -11.64 17.67
C VAL A 327 0.81 -13.12 18.04
N LYS A 328 -0.03 -13.91 17.35
CA LYS A 328 -0.10 -15.36 17.56
C LYS A 328 1.25 -16.01 17.33
N ALA A 329 1.91 -15.68 16.21
CA ALA A 329 3.22 -16.22 15.85
C ALA A 329 4.29 -15.88 16.91
N ALA A 330 4.31 -14.63 17.39
CA ALA A 330 5.21 -14.20 18.45
C ALA A 330 4.98 -14.99 19.75
N ASP A 331 3.71 -15.19 20.13
CA ASP A 331 3.31 -15.96 21.33
C ASP A 331 3.72 -17.44 21.23
N GLU A 332 3.68 -18.02 20.01
CA GLU A 332 4.13 -19.39 19.71
C GLU A 332 5.66 -19.51 19.56
N GLY A 333 6.39 -18.39 19.66
CA GLY A 333 7.85 -18.35 19.68
C GLY A 333 8.52 -18.08 18.31
N ASP A 334 7.75 -17.79 17.28
CA ASP A 334 8.26 -17.43 15.96
C ASP A 334 9.00 -16.08 15.98
N THR A 335 10.08 -15.97 15.20
CA THR A 335 10.88 -14.76 15.01
C THR A 335 11.53 -14.73 13.62
N GLY A 336 11.90 -13.53 13.13
CA GLY A 336 12.51 -13.37 11.81
C GLY A 336 11.57 -13.75 10.66
N LYS A 337 10.27 -13.56 10.84
CA LYS A 337 9.25 -14.00 9.88
C LYS A 337 8.27 -12.87 9.55
N MET A 338 7.64 -12.97 8.38
CA MET A 338 6.52 -12.13 7.97
C MET A 338 5.25 -12.97 7.89
N VAL A 339 4.14 -12.39 8.34
CA VAL A 339 2.82 -12.94 8.06
C VAL A 339 2.50 -12.74 6.58
N VAL A 340 1.90 -13.73 5.95
CA VAL A 340 1.43 -13.66 4.57
C VAL A 340 -0.05 -14.00 4.49
N ILE A 341 -0.68 -13.62 3.38
CA ILE A 341 -2.02 -14.05 3.00
C ILE A 341 -1.88 -15.14 1.95
N ASP A 342 -2.41 -16.32 2.23
CA ASP A 342 -2.52 -17.44 1.30
C ASP A 342 -3.97 -17.51 0.81
N ARG A 343 -4.20 -17.33 -0.49
CA ARG A 343 -5.52 -17.55 -1.10
C ARG A 343 -5.79 -19.05 -1.15
N VAL A 344 -6.92 -19.45 -0.58
CA VAL A 344 -7.32 -20.85 -0.48
C VAL A 344 -8.31 -21.21 -1.59
N SER A 345 -9.22 -20.28 -1.95
CA SER A 345 -10.27 -20.47 -2.95
C SER A 345 -10.67 -19.11 -3.54
N ASP A 346 -11.13 -19.12 -4.79
CA ASP A 346 -11.67 -17.95 -5.49
C ASP A 346 -13.20 -17.89 -5.42
N ASP A 347 -13.88 -19.03 -5.42
CA ASP A 347 -15.34 -19.10 -5.35
C ASP A 347 -15.81 -20.26 -4.43
N PRO A 348 -16.33 -19.97 -3.23
CA PRO A 348 -16.30 -18.65 -2.60
C PRO A 348 -14.86 -18.22 -2.29
N TYR A 349 -14.60 -16.91 -2.33
CA TYR A 349 -13.29 -16.38 -1.95
C TYR A 349 -12.98 -16.69 -0.49
N MET A 350 -11.82 -17.30 -0.26
CA MET A 350 -11.30 -17.59 1.08
C MET A 350 -9.79 -17.38 1.12
N ALA A 351 -9.33 -16.76 2.18
CA ALA A 351 -7.91 -16.59 2.49
C ALA A 351 -7.60 -17.03 3.93
N ARG A 352 -6.37 -17.38 4.16
CA ARG A 352 -5.82 -17.68 5.48
C ARG A 352 -4.47 -17.00 5.67
N THR A 353 -4.01 -16.90 6.90
CA THR A 353 -2.66 -16.45 7.19
C THR A 353 -1.67 -17.59 7.15
N GLY A 354 -0.51 -17.35 6.52
CA GLY A 354 0.71 -18.14 6.61
C GLY A 354 1.83 -17.33 7.25
N ILE A 355 2.96 -17.98 7.52
CA ILE A 355 4.15 -17.33 8.09
C ILE A 355 5.37 -17.81 7.33
N TYR A 356 6.15 -16.86 6.82
CA TYR A 356 7.34 -17.16 6.02
C TYR A 356 8.58 -16.44 6.53
N ASP A 357 9.73 -17.04 6.29
CA ASP A 357 11.03 -16.46 6.61
C ASP A 357 11.21 -15.12 5.89
N VAL A 358 11.49 -14.07 6.66
CA VAL A 358 11.65 -12.71 6.13
C VAL A 358 12.83 -12.57 5.17
N HIS A 359 13.85 -13.42 5.27
CA HIS A 359 15.01 -13.43 4.36
C HIS A 359 14.64 -13.78 2.92
N ARG A 360 13.49 -14.43 2.70
CA ARG A 360 12.99 -14.78 1.37
C ARG A 360 12.08 -13.71 0.77
N ILE A 361 11.75 -12.67 1.55
CA ILE A 361 10.78 -11.63 1.18
C ILE A 361 11.48 -10.29 1.01
N ALA A 362 12.37 -9.97 1.95
CA ALA A 362 13.06 -8.68 1.94
C ALA A 362 13.86 -8.48 0.64
N ASN A 363 13.66 -7.32 0.00
CA ASN A 363 14.27 -6.91 -1.27
C ASN A 363 13.84 -7.70 -2.51
N GLU A 364 12.73 -8.46 -2.45
CA GLU A 364 12.10 -9.09 -3.60
C GLU A 364 10.83 -8.34 -3.97
N GLU A 365 10.62 -8.09 -5.28
CA GLU A 365 9.42 -7.39 -5.79
C GLU A 365 8.53 -8.35 -6.61
N LYS A 366 7.24 -8.31 -6.33
CA LYS A 366 6.19 -8.99 -7.11
C LYS A 366 5.59 -8.02 -8.12
N VAL A 367 5.78 -8.29 -9.39
CA VAL A 367 5.26 -7.49 -10.51
C VAL A 367 4.09 -8.19 -11.22
N VAL A 368 3.35 -7.45 -12.03
CA VAL A 368 2.26 -8.03 -12.85
C VAL A 368 2.87 -8.99 -13.88
N PRO A 369 2.44 -10.28 -13.91
CA PRO A 369 2.96 -11.25 -14.87
C PRO A 369 2.69 -10.82 -16.31
N ARG A 370 3.67 -10.99 -17.20
CA ARG A 370 3.53 -10.59 -18.61
C ARG A 370 2.34 -11.26 -19.33
N ASN A 371 2.02 -12.49 -18.96
CA ASN A 371 0.87 -13.22 -19.50
C ASN A 371 -0.49 -12.71 -18.98
N TRP A 372 -0.50 -11.84 -17.98
CA TRP A 372 -1.69 -11.12 -17.50
C TRP A 372 -1.90 -9.77 -18.22
N MET A 373 -1.09 -9.49 -19.22
CA MET A 373 -1.26 -8.38 -20.16
C MET A 373 -1.61 -8.92 -21.54
N ASN A 374 -2.35 -8.13 -22.34
CA ASN A 374 -2.59 -8.47 -23.73
C ASN A 374 -1.27 -8.49 -24.54
N LYS A 375 -1.35 -8.98 -25.78
CA LYS A 375 -0.17 -9.13 -26.66
C LYS A 375 0.63 -7.82 -26.80
N ASP A 376 -0.07 -6.70 -26.95
CA ASP A 376 0.50 -5.38 -27.18
C ASP A 376 0.90 -4.65 -25.88
N ALA A 377 0.65 -5.26 -24.70
CA ALA A 377 0.87 -4.64 -23.39
C ALA A 377 0.15 -3.30 -23.19
N THR A 378 -1.05 -3.18 -23.74
CA THR A 378 -1.89 -1.98 -23.67
C THR A 378 -3.19 -2.18 -22.90
N TYR A 379 -3.35 -3.35 -22.29
CA TYR A 379 -4.48 -3.73 -21.43
C TYR A 379 -4.15 -4.99 -20.64
N VAL A 380 -4.92 -5.26 -19.58
CA VAL A 380 -4.80 -6.48 -18.78
C VAL A 380 -5.76 -7.58 -19.23
N THR A 381 -5.42 -8.83 -18.95
CA THR A 381 -6.25 -10.01 -19.32
C THR A 381 -7.35 -10.29 -18.29
N LYS A 382 -8.20 -11.25 -18.61
CA LYS A 382 -9.21 -11.75 -17.68
C LYS A 382 -8.59 -12.33 -16.41
N ASP A 383 -7.43 -13.00 -16.49
CA ASP A 383 -6.76 -13.58 -15.33
C ASP A 383 -6.45 -12.51 -14.27
N PHE A 384 -6.01 -11.29 -14.71
CA PHE A 384 -5.80 -10.16 -13.83
C PHE A 384 -7.11 -9.72 -13.15
N ILE A 385 -8.21 -9.63 -13.94
CA ILE A 385 -9.52 -9.23 -13.41
C ILE A 385 -10.04 -10.26 -12.40
N ASP A 386 -9.92 -11.55 -12.72
CA ASP A 386 -10.36 -12.64 -11.84
C ASP A 386 -9.55 -12.64 -10.53
N TYR A 387 -8.24 -12.37 -10.60
CA TYR A 387 -7.39 -12.24 -9.42
C TYR A 387 -7.83 -11.10 -8.48
N ILE A 388 -8.12 -9.91 -9.04
CA ILE A 388 -8.37 -8.71 -8.24
C ILE A 388 -9.83 -8.59 -7.77
N SER A 389 -10.79 -9.14 -8.51
CA SER A 389 -12.22 -8.97 -8.26
C SER A 389 -12.69 -9.38 -6.86
N PRO A 390 -12.22 -10.47 -6.25
CA PRO A 390 -12.59 -10.81 -4.87
C PRO A 390 -12.09 -9.80 -3.84
N LEU A 391 -10.94 -9.16 -4.08
CA LEU A 391 -10.27 -8.28 -3.13
C LEU A 391 -10.98 -6.94 -2.92
N ILE A 392 -11.85 -6.55 -3.85
CA ILE A 392 -12.58 -5.28 -3.79
C ILE A 392 -13.99 -5.41 -3.19
N GLN A 393 -14.32 -6.60 -2.68
CA GLN A 393 -15.70 -6.91 -2.30
C GLN A 393 -16.09 -6.37 -0.91
N GLY A 394 -17.39 -6.12 -0.80
CA GLY A 394 -18.05 -5.67 0.40
C GLY A 394 -17.75 -4.21 0.77
N ASP A 395 -18.67 -3.63 1.54
CA ASP A 395 -18.57 -2.28 2.04
C ASP A 395 -18.37 -2.30 3.55
N TYR A 396 -17.49 -1.44 4.01
CA TYR A 396 -17.28 -1.18 5.42
C TYR A 396 -17.52 0.29 5.68
N GLN A 397 -18.80 0.65 5.89
CA GLN A 397 -19.20 2.04 6.01
C GLN A 397 -18.45 2.75 7.13
N PRO A 398 -17.87 3.92 6.89
CA PRO A 398 -17.28 4.73 7.95
C PRO A 398 -18.34 5.15 8.97
N ILE A 399 -17.94 5.28 10.23
CA ILE A 399 -18.81 5.83 11.27
C ILE A 399 -18.94 7.34 11.00
N MET A 400 -20.15 7.79 10.65
CA MET A 400 -20.41 9.16 10.25
C MET A 400 -20.85 10.02 11.44
N VAL A 401 -20.30 11.24 11.56
CA VAL A 401 -20.74 12.26 12.50
C VAL A 401 -20.88 13.59 11.75
N ASN A 402 -22.02 14.20 11.83
CA ASN A 402 -22.33 15.46 11.12
C ASN A 402 -22.04 15.38 9.60
N GLY A 403 -22.30 14.22 8.98
CA GLY A 403 -22.12 14.03 7.54
C GLY A 403 -20.69 13.70 7.09
N LEU A 404 -19.72 13.61 8.01
CA LEU A 404 -18.32 13.28 7.70
C LEU A 404 -17.84 12.04 8.46
N PRO A 405 -16.87 11.28 7.92
CA PRO A 405 -16.26 10.16 8.61
C PRO A 405 -15.61 10.60 9.92
N ARG A 406 -15.93 9.90 11.01
CA ARG A 406 -15.25 10.05 12.30
C ARG A 406 -14.03 9.15 12.33
N HIS A 407 -12.89 9.71 12.74
CA HIS A 407 -11.64 9.00 12.89
C HIS A 407 -11.19 8.94 14.36
N LEU A 408 -10.44 7.91 14.71
CA LEU A 408 -9.69 7.89 15.97
C LEU A 408 -8.44 8.74 15.80
N VAL A 409 -8.20 9.65 16.73
CA VAL A 409 -7.05 10.60 16.69
C VAL A 409 -6.23 10.43 17.95
N LEU A 410 -4.90 10.40 17.81
CA LEU A 410 -3.98 10.38 18.94
C LEU A 410 -4.18 11.60 19.84
N ASN A 411 -4.44 11.34 21.11
CA ASN A 411 -4.52 12.39 22.13
C ASN A 411 -3.20 12.44 22.92
N LEU A 412 -2.19 13.00 22.30
CA LEU A 412 -0.94 13.30 22.98
C LEU A 412 -1.17 14.56 23.83
N LYS A 413 -1.46 14.38 25.13
CA LYS A 413 -1.48 15.50 26.07
C LYS A 413 -0.16 16.21 25.90
N LYS A 414 -0.18 17.46 25.41
CA LYS A 414 1.02 18.30 25.40
C LYS A 414 1.58 18.28 26.81
N LYS A 415 2.74 17.66 27.02
CA LYS A 415 3.52 17.89 28.24
C LYS A 415 3.78 19.40 28.25
N ARG A 416 3.03 20.11 29.08
CA ARG A 416 3.31 21.51 29.41
C ARG A 416 4.59 21.59 30.22
#